data_003f2e8e33ac0353e47fb6eb334be396
#
_entry.id   003f2e8e33ac0353e47fb6eb334be396
#
_cell.length_a   1.000
_cell.length_b   1.000
_cell.length_c   1.000
_cell.angle_alpha   90.00
_cell.angle_beta   90.00
_cell.angle_gamma   90.00
#
_symmetry.space_group_name_H-M   'P 1'
#
loop_
_entity.id
_entity.type
_entity.pdbx_description
1 polymer ?
#
loop_
_entity_poly.entity_id
_entity_poly.type
_entity_poly.pdbx_seq_one_letter_code
_entity_poly.pdbx_strand_id
1 'polypeptide(L)'
;MSEAKEESLYEALNKGDLSAFLSMVEAGVSITPREENISRLFYCLEDVRDSKILPVIDRLSLDLRRYGGKPLRAAAHSGNRMLTEYLLQQGADINFHKPDMVFPYASTPVTEAARENHLELLRYLVSKGADITLADKYGDRPYTLAVQNKNREMAEYLRSLEPEDWHNEQEKLRELKSYHLPAAMTAYFKNGALRLEFPERESVRWMEFYPYLELREFRWKRKKLLSLMAKMDNYSDYVLLWSPRDKRIWYLDTEQEEFCPLASWEAFIADPGFYLNGMVDGEFSE
;
A
#
# COMPACT_ATOMS: atom_id res chain seq x y z
N MET A 1 23.46 -16.60 24.35
CA MET A 1 23.96 -15.24 24.06
C MET A 1 23.11 -14.26 24.85
N SER A 2 23.68 -13.22 25.42
CA SER A 2 22.90 -12.26 26.20
C SER A 2 22.10 -11.37 25.25
N GLU A 3 20.79 -11.22 25.46
CA GLU A 3 19.91 -10.28 24.73
C GLU A 3 20.53 -8.88 24.66
N ALA A 4 21.25 -8.47 25.69
CA ALA A 4 21.96 -7.20 25.71
C ALA A 4 23.02 -7.04 24.59
N LYS A 5 23.68 -8.12 24.14
CA LYS A 5 24.63 -8.06 23.02
C LYS A 5 23.93 -7.96 21.68
N GLU A 6 22.79 -8.63 21.54
CA GLU A 6 21.95 -8.52 20.35
C GLU A 6 21.38 -7.10 20.22
N GLU A 7 20.89 -6.51 21.31
CA GLU A 7 20.38 -5.15 21.32
C GLU A 7 21.43 -4.11 20.90
N SER A 8 22.70 -4.32 21.30
CA SER A 8 23.81 -3.44 20.92
C SER A 8 24.04 -3.40 19.40
N LEU A 9 23.72 -4.47 18.65
CA LEU A 9 23.77 -4.47 17.18
C LEU A 9 22.76 -3.48 16.58
N TYR A 10 21.53 -3.51 17.07
CA TYR A 10 20.45 -2.61 16.60
C TYR A 10 20.75 -1.17 17.01
N GLU A 11 21.28 -0.93 18.20
CA GLU A 11 21.70 0.41 18.62
C GLU A 11 22.78 1.00 17.74
N ALA A 12 23.76 0.20 17.32
CA ALA A 12 24.83 0.65 16.42
C ALA A 12 24.23 1.06 15.05
N LEU A 13 23.34 0.25 14.50
CA LEU A 13 22.67 0.55 13.22
C LEU A 13 21.78 1.80 13.33
N ASN A 14 21.00 1.93 14.39
CA ASN A 14 20.13 3.09 14.61
C ASN A 14 20.91 4.40 14.78
N LYS A 15 22.17 4.33 15.27
CA LYS A 15 23.11 5.47 15.35
C LYS A 15 23.87 5.70 14.04
N GLY A 16 23.67 4.86 13.02
CA GLY A 16 24.43 4.90 11.77
C GLY A 16 25.89 4.45 11.92
N ASP A 17 26.24 3.80 13.05
CA ASP A 17 27.59 3.32 13.30
C ASP A 17 27.79 1.92 12.70
N LEU A 18 27.95 1.89 11.37
CA LEU A 18 28.22 0.65 10.64
C LEU A 18 29.54 0.01 11.09
N SER A 19 30.53 0.80 11.46
CA SER A 19 31.86 0.27 11.92
C SER A 19 31.71 -0.53 13.20
N ALA A 20 30.93 -0.02 14.16
CA ALA A 20 30.66 -0.75 15.40
C ALA A 20 29.86 -2.02 15.12
N PHE A 21 28.81 -1.94 14.25
CA PHE A 21 28.03 -3.11 13.85
C PHE A 21 28.90 -4.21 13.22
N LEU A 22 29.76 -3.84 12.24
CA LEU A 22 30.69 -4.77 11.58
C LEU A 22 31.60 -5.44 12.58
N SER A 23 32.23 -4.65 13.46
CA SER A 23 33.17 -5.14 14.50
C SER A 23 32.48 -6.11 15.47
N MET A 24 31.24 -5.84 15.87
CA MET A 24 30.50 -6.73 16.77
C MET A 24 30.16 -8.07 16.10
N VAL A 25 29.72 -8.06 14.84
CA VAL A 25 29.46 -9.30 14.10
C VAL A 25 30.75 -10.10 13.88
N GLU A 26 31.86 -9.42 13.57
CA GLU A 26 33.19 -10.05 13.45
C GLU A 26 33.66 -10.67 14.77
N ALA A 27 33.31 -10.06 15.90
CA ALA A 27 33.55 -10.60 17.24
C ALA A 27 32.59 -11.74 17.64
N GLY A 28 31.71 -12.20 16.71
CA GLY A 28 30.81 -13.30 16.93
C GLY A 28 29.51 -12.93 17.62
N VAL A 29 29.15 -11.63 17.69
CA VAL A 29 27.81 -11.23 18.08
C VAL A 29 26.84 -11.53 16.92
N SER A 30 25.72 -12.14 17.21
CA SER A 30 24.72 -12.56 16.23
C SER A 30 23.33 -12.16 16.70
N ILE A 31 22.34 -12.28 15.85
CA ILE A 31 20.92 -12.11 16.19
C ILE A 31 20.25 -13.47 16.31
N THR A 32 19.24 -13.53 17.16
CA THR A 32 18.38 -14.72 17.25
C THR A 32 17.58 -14.87 15.96
N PRO A 33 17.65 -15.99 15.21
CA PRO A 33 17.06 -16.11 13.88
C PRO A 33 15.53 -16.29 13.94
N ARG A 34 14.83 -15.27 14.40
CA ARG A 34 13.37 -15.15 14.42
C ARG A 34 12.92 -14.08 13.43
N GLU A 35 11.69 -14.20 12.93
CA GLU A 35 11.13 -13.30 11.95
C GLU A 35 11.21 -11.83 12.40
N GLU A 36 10.86 -11.55 13.65
CA GLU A 36 10.86 -10.21 14.22
C GLU A 36 12.26 -9.59 14.22
N ASN A 37 13.26 -10.36 14.66
CA ASN A 37 14.64 -9.89 14.75
C ASN A 37 15.26 -9.67 13.36
N ILE A 38 14.95 -10.57 12.41
CA ILE A 38 15.39 -10.43 11.02
C ILE A 38 14.75 -9.19 10.39
N SER A 39 13.42 -9.01 10.57
CA SER A 39 12.73 -7.83 10.07
C SER A 39 13.30 -6.55 10.68
N ARG A 40 13.53 -6.51 12.00
CA ARG A 40 14.13 -5.37 12.69
C ARG A 40 15.51 -5.04 12.15
N LEU A 41 16.36 -6.03 11.90
CA LEU A 41 17.68 -5.83 11.30
C LEU A 41 17.56 -5.09 9.96
N PHE A 42 16.72 -5.58 9.07
CA PHE A 42 16.57 -5.00 7.74
C PHE A 42 15.87 -3.64 7.74
N TYR A 43 14.97 -3.35 8.69
CA TYR A 43 14.46 -1.99 8.90
C TYR A 43 15.56 -1.02 9.30
N CYS A 44 16.48 -1.41 10.20
CA CYS A 44 17.64 -0.58 10.53
C CYS A 44 18.60 -0.40 9.35
N LEU A 45 18.54 -1.26 8.34
CA LEU A 45 19.39 -1.23 7.14
C LEU A 45 18.73 -0.58 5.93
N GLU A 46 17.45 -0.19 6.01
CA GLU A 46 16.69 0.26 4.83
C GLU A 46 17.32 1.44 4.10
N ASP A 47 18.02 2.33 4.82
CA ASP A 47 18.74 3.48 4.26
C ASP A 47 20.23 3.22 4.00
N VAL A 48 20.74 2.05 4.36
CA VAL A 48 22.14 1.71 4.11
C VAL A 48 22.36 1.39 2.64
N ARG A 49 23.33 2.09 2.02
CA ARG A 49 23.67 1.91 0.59
C ARG A 49 25.12 1.39 0.40
N ASP A 50 25.84 1.13 1.49
CA ASP A 50 27.20 0.57 1.42
C ASP A 50 27.15 -0.97 1.32
N SER A 51 27.54 -1.49 0.17
CA SER A 51 27.53 -2.94 -0.12
C SER A 51 28.46 -3.77 0.79
N LYS A 52 29.39 -3.14 1.50
CA LYS A 52 30.25 -3.82 2.50
C LYS A 52 29.45 -4.49 3.62
N ILE A 53 28.20 -4.06 3.84
CA ILE A 53 27.32 -4.67 4.82
C ILE A 53 26.92 -6.11 4.43
N LEU A 54 26.78 -6.43 3.13
CA LEU A 54 26.23 -7.70 2.67
C LEU A 54 27.03 -8.94 3.11
N PRO A 55 28.37 -8.98 2.96
CA PRO A 55 29.15 -10.10 3.46
C PRO A 55 29.08 -10.29 4.97
N VAL A 56 28.74 -9.23 5.71
CA VAL A 56 28.59 -9.28 7.17
C VAL A 56 27.24 -9.85 7.55
N ILE A 57 26.18 -9.49 6.80
CA ILE A 57 24.85 -10.12 6.95
C ILE A 57 24.93 -11.62 6.68
N ASP A 58 25.71 -12.06 5.68
CA ASP A 58 25.92 -13.49 5.39
C ASP A 58 26.46 -14.28 6.59
N ARG A 59 27.34 -13.64 7.40
CA ARG A 59 27.90 -14.27 8.61
C ARG A 59 26.86 -14.51 9.71
N LEU A 60 25.74 -13.78 9.68
CA LEU A 60 24.63 -13.99 10.63
C LEU A 60 23.82 -15.25 10.33
N SER A 61 24.02 -15.89 9.17
CA SER A 61 23.40 -17.15 8.75
C SER A 61 21.87 -17.12 8.86
N LEU A 62 21.25 -16.07 8.36
CA LEU A 62 19.82 -15.84 8.44
C LEU A 62 19.06 -16.67 7.40
N ASP A 63 17.92 -17.26 7.78
CA ASP A 63 17.01 -17.93 6.83
C ASP A 63 16.15 -16.90 6.07
N LEU A 64 16.76 -16.23 5.09
CA LEU A 64 16.11 -15.19 4.29
C LEU A 64 15.13 -15.76 3.27
N ARG A 65 15.22 -17.05 2.92
CA ARG A 65 14.21 -17.72 2.12
C ARG A 65 12.88 -17.79 2.86
N ARG A 66 12.92 -18.03 4.16
CA ARG A 66 11.73 -18.15 5.00
C ARG A 66 11.24 -16.80 5.52
N TYR A 67 12.14 -15.90 5.93
CA TYR A 67 11.82 -14.68 6.65
C TYR A 67 12.16 -13.39 5.89
N GLY A 68 12.65 -13.50 4.66
CA GLY A 68 13.08 -12.35 3.86
C GLY A 68 11.97 -11.54 3.20
N GLY A 69 10.72 -12.00 3.26
CA GLY A 69 9.60 -11.34 2.57
C GLY A 69 9.30 -9.94 3.11
N LYS A 70 9.20 -9.77 4.44
CA LYS A 70 9.04 -8.45 5.09
C LYS A 70 10.24 -7.53 4.81
N PRO A 71 11.51 -7.98 5.01
CA PRO A 71 12.70 -7.23 4.60
C PRO A 71 12.68 -6.78 3.14
N LEU A 72 12.29 -7.66 2.22
CA LEU A 72 12.24 -7.34 0.79
C LEU A 72 11.21 -6.23 0.49
N ARG A 73 10.04 -6.29 1.13
CA ARG A 73 9.03 -5.25 1.00
C ARG A 73 9.53 -3.90 1.56
N ALA A 74 10.16 -3.89 2.73
CA ALA A 74 10.75 -2.68 3.30
C ALA A 74 11.86 -2.10 2.41
N ALA A 75 12.76 -2.94 1.87
CA ALA A 75 13.79 -2.51 0.93
C ALA A 75 13.20 -1.93 -0.37
N ALA A 76 12.08 -2.48 -0.84
CA ALA A 76 11.37 -1.95 -2.01
C ALA A 76 10.70 -0.60 -1.71
N HIS A 77 10.11 -0.44 -0.53
CA HIS A 77 9.54 0.81 -0.05
C HIS A 77 10.59 1.92 0.04
N SER A 78 11.74 1.66 0.67
CA SER A 78 12.83 2.64 0.78
C SER A 78 13.63 2.85 -0.51
N GLY A 79 13.28 2.18 -1.61
CA GLY A 79 14.01 2.23 -2.87
C GLY A 79 15.42 1.64 -2.81
N ASN A 80 15.70 0.79 -1.81
CA ASN A 80 17.00 0.19 -1.63
C ASN A 80 17.25 -0.97 -2.60
N ARG A 81 17.73 -0.64 -3.78
CA ARG A 81 18.00 -1.62 -4.82
C ARG A 81 19.03 -2.67 -4.38
N MET A 82 20.08 -2.27 -3.68
CA MET A 82 21.13 -3.17 -3.20
C MET A 82 20.56 -4.25 -2.27
N LEU A 83 19.79 -3.87 -1.26
CA LEU A 83 19.15 -4.83 -0.36
C LEU A 83 18.09 -5.66 -1.08
N THR A 84 17.31 -5.08 -2.01
CA THR A 84 16.34 -5.80 -2.82
C THR A 84 17.02 -6.90 -3.64
N GLU A 85 18.11 -6.59 -4.33
CA GLU A 85 18.89 -7.57 -5.11
C GLU A 85 19.45 -8.68 -4.22
N TYR A 86 20.04 -8.31 -3.10
CA TYR A 86 20.59 -9.26 -2.13
C TYR A 86 19.52 -10.21 -1.60
N LEU A 87 18.39 -9.68 -1.11
CA LEU A 87 17.30 -10.49 -0.55
C LEU A 87 16.71 -11.47 -1.58
N LEU A 88 16.55 -11.03 -2.84
CA LEU A 88 16.10 -11.90 -3.91
C LEU A 88 17.13 -13.01 -4.24
N GLN A 89 18.44 -12.71 -4.20
CA GLN A 89 19.50 -13.72 -4.38
C GLN A 89 19.49 -14.74 -3.24
N GLN A 90 19.11 -14.35 -2.04
CA GLN A 90 18.95 -15.23 -0.88
C GLN A 90 17.61 -16.01 -0.90
N GLY A 91 16.77 -15.82 -1.93
CA GLY A 91 15.53 -16.56 -2.13
C GLY A 91 14.32 -16.01 -1.38
N ALA A 92 14.34 -14.74 -0.97
CA ALA A 92 13.17 -14.07 -0.41
C ALA A 92 11.99 -14.08 -1.42
N ASP A 93 10.76 -14.25 -0.92
CA ASP A 93 9.56 -14.28 -1.74
C ASP A 93 9.29 -12.92 -2.37
N ILE A 94 9.47 -12.84 -3.70
CA ILE A 94 9.26 -11.62 -4.50
C ILE A 94 7.81 -11.14 -4.45
N ASN A 95 6.86 -12.04 -4.24
CA ASN A 95 5.43 -11.78 -4.16
C ASN A 95 4.90 -11.84 -2.73
N PHE A 96 5.77 -11.61 -1.74
CA PHE A 96 5.35 -11.57 -0.35
C PHE A 96 4.16 -10.62 -0.15
N HIS A 97 3.05 -11.19 0.36
CA HIS A 97 1.76 -10.52 0.41
C HIS A 97 1.02 -10.85 1.71
N LYS A 98 1.62 -10.48 2.84
CA LYS A 98 1.02 -10.69 4.17
C LYS A 98 1.06 -9.38 4.95
N PRO A 99 0.00 -9.08 5.74
CA PRO A 99 0.01 -7.88 6.58
C PRO A 99 1.05 -8.02 7.69
N ASP A 100 1.59 -6.88 8.12
CA ASP A 100 2.36 -6.73 9.35
C ASP A 100 2.10 -5.36 9.98
N MET A 101 2.81 -5.03 11.06
CA MET A 101 2.60 -3.76 11.78
C MET A 101 3.00 -2.52 10.96
N VAL A 102 3.94 -2.65 10.01
CA VAL A 102 4.39 -1.53 9.16
C VAL A 102 3.53 -1.41 7.91
N PHE A 103 3.12 -2.56 7.35
CA PHE A 103 2.31 -2.64 6.13
C PHE A 103 1.02 -3.43 6.38
N PRO A 104 0.06 -2.88 7.16
CA PRO A 104 -1.16 -3.58 7.56
C PRO A 104 -2.12 -3.86 6.39
N TYR A 105 -1.90 -3.22 5.25
CA TYR A 105 -2.65 -3.39 4.02
C TYR A 105 -2.15 -4.52 3.11
N ALA A 106 -1.14 -5.29 3.55
CA ALA A 106 -0.66 -6.48 2.83
C ALA A 106 -0.20 -6.21 1.40
N SER A 107 0.54 -5.13 1.16
CA SER A 107 1.14 -4.84 -0.15
C SER A 107 2.26 -5.82 -0.50
N THR A 108 2.55 -5.93 -1.80
CA THR A 108 3.73 -6.66 -2.30
C THR A 108 4.95 -5.73 -2.42
N PRO A 109 6.19 -6.25 -2.54
CA PRO A 109 7.37 -5.42 -2.79
C PRO A 109 7.24 -4.53 -4.03
N VAL A 110 6.66 -5.04 -5.13
CA VAL A 110 6.47 -4.23 -6.35
C VAL A 110 5.40 -3.16 -6.17
N THR A 111 4.39 -3.41 -5.33
CA THR A 111 3.37 -2.42 -4.95
C THR A 111 3.98 -1.29 -4.14
N GLU A 112 4.88 -1.59 -3.20
CA GLU A 112 5.58 -0.55 -2.43
C GLU A 112 6.54 0.28 -3.30
N ALA A 113 7.26 -0.35 -4.22
CA ALA A 113 8.07 0.39 -5.19
C ALA A 113 7.22 1.36 -6.05
N ALA A 114 5.98 0.97 -6.39
CA ALA A 114 5.06 1.86 -7.10
C ALA A 114 4.53 2.98 -6.19
N ARG A 115 4.20 2.69 -4.93
CA ARG A 115 3.72 3.65 -3.93
C ARG A 115 4.70 4.79 -3.72
N GLU A 116 5.99 4.46 -3.64
CA GLU A 116 7.08 5.41 -3.41
C GLU A 116 7.72 5.95 -4.71
N ASN A 117 7.12 5.67 -5.87
CA ASN A 117 7.59 6.14 -7.18
C ASN A 117 9.00 5.66 -7.60
N HIS A 118 9.44 4.51 -7.13
CA HIS A 118 10.73 3.91 -7.46
C HIS A 118 10.68 3.16 -8.81
N LEU A 119 10.54 3.88 -9.93
CA LEU A 119 10.31 3.28 -11.26
C LEU A 119 11.38 2.27 -11.67
N GLU A 120 12.66 2.58 -11.49
CA GLU A 120 13.75 1.68 -11.89
C GLU A 120 13.79 0.41 -11.03
N LEU A 121 13.47 0.53 -9.74
CA LEU A 121 13.35 -0.63 -8.86
C LEU A 121 12.12 -1.48 -9.21
N LEU A 122 10.99 -0.84 -9.53
CA LEU A 122 9.79 -1.51 -10.00
C LEU A 122 10.07 -2.31 -11.28
N ARG A 123 10.72 -1.70 -12.29
CA ARG A 123 11.12 -2.40 -13.53
C ARG A 123 12.02 -3.60 -13.23
N TYR A 124 12.94 -3.45 -12.30
CA TYR A 124 13.80 -4.55 -11.87
C TYR A 124 12.99 -5.68 -11.24
N LEU A 125 12.09 -5.39 -10.29
CA LEU A 125 11.24 -6.39 -9.66
C LEU A 125 10.37 -7.12 -10.69
N VAL A 126 9.75 -6.40 -11.63
CA VAL A 126 8.99 -6.98 -12.73
C VAL A 126 9.86 -7.90 -13.58
N SER A 127 11.09 -7.48 -13.92
CA SER A 127 12.04 -8.32 -14.69
C SER A 127 12.45 -9.61 -13.95
N LYS A 128 12.29 -9.64 -12.62
CA LYS A 128 12.54 -10.81 -11.77
C LYS A 128 11.29 -11.66 -11.51
N GLY A 129 10.14 -11.30 -12.12
CA GLY A 129 8.90 -12.06 -12.03
C GLY A 129 7.97 -11.63 -10.92
N ALA A 130 8.06 -10.37 -10.46
CA ALA A 130 7.06 -9.81 -9.55
C ALA A 130 5.68 -9.77 -10.22
N ASP A 131 4.67 -10.23 -9.52
CA ASP A 131 3.28 -10.22 -9.96
C ASP A 131 2.65 -8.84 -9.72
N ILE A 132 2.44 -8.09 -10.79
CA ILE A 132 1.83 -6.77 -10.77
C ILE A 132 0.31 -6.79 -10.62
N THR A 133 -0.31 -7.97 -10.68
CA THR A 133 -1.77 -8.13 -10.60
C THR A 133 -2.28 -8.27 -9.18
N LEU A 134 -1.39 -8.54 -8.23
CA LEU A 134 -1.73 -8.67 -6.82
C LEU A 134 -2.12 -7.29 -6.25
N ALA A 135 -3.33 -7.22 -5.71
CA ALA A 135 -3.85 -6.04 -5.06
C ALA A 135 -3.69 -6.14 -3.54
N ASP A 136 -3.41 -5.04 -2.88
CA ASP A 136 -3.40 -4.96 -1.43
C ASP A 136 -4.82 -5.06 -0.82
N LYS A 137 -4.96 -4.97 0.50
CA LYS A 137 -6.24 -5.03 1.23
C LYS A 137 -7.27 -4.00 0.73
N TYR A 138 -6.81 -2.86 0.22
CA TYR A 138 -7.66 -1.80 -0.31
C TYR A 138 -7.90 -1.92 -1.82
N GLY A 139 -7.33 -2.93 -2.45
CA GLY A 139 -7.41 -3.18 -3.89
C GLY A 139 -6.42 -2.35 -4.70
N ASP A 140 -5.40 -1.74 -4.07
CA ASP A 140 -4.36 -1.03 -4.77
C ASP A 140 -3.37 -2.02 -5.41
N ARG A 141 -3.15 -1.84 -6.71
CA ARG A 141 -2.13 -2.51 -7.52
C ARG A 141 -1.03 -1.51 -7.89
N PRO A 142 0.13 -1.95 -8.35
CA PRO A 142 1.17 -1.04 -8.84
C PRO A 142 0.65 0.00 -9.85
N TYR A 143 -0.20 -0.41 -10.80
CA TYR A 143 -0.81 0.49 -11.79
C TYR A 143 -1.69 1.57 -11.13
N THR A 144 -2.60 1.17 -10.24
CA THR A 144 -3.51 2.13 -9.58
C THR A 144 -2.75 3.18 -8.79
N LEU A 145 -1.67 2.77 -8.10
CA LEU A 145 -0.79 3.68 -7.36
C LEU A 145 -0.02 4.63 -8.30
N ALA A 146 0.47 4.13 -9.45
CA ALA A 146 1.13 4.98 -10.42
C ALA A 146 0.19 6.06 -10.98
N VAL A 147 -1.09 5.71 -11.23
CA VAL A 147 -2.13 6.67 -11.64
C VAL A 147 -2.41 7.68 -10.54
N GLN A 148 -2.61 7.23 -9.29
CA GLN A 148 -2.86 8.09 -8.13
C GLN A 148 -1.70 9.06 -7.85
N ASN A 149 -0.46 8.59 -8.04
CA ASN A 149 0.74 9.41 -7.88
C ASN A 149 1.03 10.30 -9.10
N LYS A 150 0.18 10.23 -10.14
CA LYS A 150 0.33 10.98 -11.40
C LYS A 150 1.67 10.68 -12.11
N ASN A 151 2.25 9.51 -11.83
CA ASN A 151 3.46 9.03 -12.51
C ASN A 151 3.09 8.39 -13.84
N ARG A 152 3.02 9.22 -14.88
CA ARG A 152 2.58 8.80 -16.21
C ARG A 152 3.46 7.70 -16.80
N GLU A 153 4.78 7.81 -16.68
CA GLU A 153 5.72 6.85 -17.25
C GLU A 153 5.54 5.46 -16.61
N MET A 154 5.43 5.42 -15.27
CA MET A 154 5.19 4.18 -14.53
C MET A 154 3.81 3.58 -14.88
N ALA A 155 2.78 4.42 -14.97
CA ALA A 155 1.43 3.98 -15.34
C ALA A 155 1.38 3.40 -16.76
N GLU A 156 1.99 4.06 -17.75
CA GLU A 156 2.08 3.55 -19.13
C GLU A 156 2.84 2.22 -19.21
N TYR A 157 3.96 2.11 -18.50
CA TYR A 157 4.72 0.85 -18.42
C TYR A 157 3.88 -0.29 -17.83
N LEU A 158 3.25 -0.08 -16.67
CA LEU A 158 2.44 -1.11 -16.01
C LEU A 158 1.20 -1.47 -16.83
N ARG A 159 0.53 -0.48 -17.44
CA ARG A 159 -0.62 -0.71 -18.32
C ARG A 159 -0.27 -1.65 -19.48
N SER A 160 0.94 -1.54 -20.02
CA SER A 160 1.39 -2.42 -21.13
C SER A 160 1.57 -3.89 -20.71
N LEU A 161 1.62 -4.16 -19.41
CA LEU A 161 1.83 -5.50 -18.83
C LEU A 161 0.57 -6.09 -18.19
N GLU A 162 -0.41 -5.24 -17.81
CA GLU A 162 -1.70 -5.69 -17.26
C GLU A 162 -2.61 -6.26 -18.37
N PRO A 163 -3.58 -7.13 -18.02
CA PRO A 163 -4.58 -7.62 -18.96
C PRO A 163 -5.32 -6.45 -19.64
N GLU A 164 -5.47 -6.51 -20.97
CA GLU A 164 -6.13 -5.46 -21.75
C GLU A 164 -7.57 -5.20 -21.28
N ASP A 165 -8.27 -6.24 -20.86
CA ASP A 165 -9.65 -6.15 -20.36
C ASP A 165 -9.80 -5.25 -19.15
N TRP A 166 -8.76 -5.10 -18.33
CA TRP A 166 -8.78 -4.22 -17.16
C TRP A 166 -8.84 -2.73 -17.51
N HIS A 167 -8.43 -2.41 -18.73
CA HIS A 167 -8.44 -1.05 -19.28
C HIS A 167 -9.57 -0.82 -20.30
N ASN A 168 -10.50 -1.77 -20.40
CA ASN A 168 -11.61 -1.72 -21.34
C ASN A 168 -12.88 -1.21 -20.67
N GLU A 169 -13.43 -0.09 -21.16
CA GLU A 169 -14.61 0.54 -20.58
C GLU A 169 -15.87 -0.35 -20.66
N GLN A 170 -16.01 -1.17 -21.71
CA GLN A 170 -17.16 -2.06 -21.86
C GLN A 170 -17.09 -3.22 -20.84
N GLU A 171 -15.90 -3.78 -20.61
CA GLU A 171 -15.70 -4.81 -19.59
C GLU A 171 -15.96 -4.22 -18.19
N LYS A 172 -15.45 -3.02 -17.91
CA LYS A 172 -15.76 -2.31 -16.66
C LYS A 172 -17.27 -2.09 -16.48
N LEU A 173 -17.98 -1.72 -17.52
CA LEU A 173 -19.43 -1.57 -17.45
C LEU A 173 -20.13 -2.88 -17.09
N ARG A 174 -19.68 -4.02 -17.63
CA ARG A 174 -20.22 -5.36 -17.29
C ARG A 174 -19.94 -5.71 -15.84
N GLU A 175 -18.70 -5.48 -15.36
CA GLU A 175 -18.31 -5.68 -13.96
C GLU A 175 -19.18 -4.87 -13.01
N LEU A 176 -19.36 -3.57 -13.30
CA LEU A 176 -20.11 -2.64 -12.46
C LEU A 176 -21.62 -2.86 -12.49
N LYS A 177 -22.15 -3.63 -13.44
CA LYS A 177 -23.59 -3.91 -13.56
C LYS A 177 -24.19 -4.48 -12.27
N SER A 178 -23.44 -5.34 -11.57
CA SER A 178 -23.89 -5.96 -10.31
C SER A 178 -23.98 -4.97 -9.13
N TYR A 179 -23.43 -3.76 -9.26
CA TYR A 179 -23.48 -2.73 -8.22
C TYR A 179 -24.66 -1.77 -8.37
N HIS A 180 -25.45 -1.89 -9.45
CA HIS A 180 -26.66 -1.09 -9.68
C HIS A 180 -26.44 0.41 -9.49
N LEU A 181 -25.34 0.94 -10.04
CA LEU A 181 -25.00 2.36 -9.92
C LEU A 181 -26.09 3.23 -10.57
N PRO A 182 -26.51 4.34 -9.93
CA PRO A 182 -27.33 5.35 -10.57
C PRO A 182 -26.69 5.86 -11.86
N ALA A 183 -27.51 6.16 -12.88
CA ALA A 183 -27.00 6.68 -14.16
C ALA A 183 -26.20 7.99 -13.96
N ALA A 184 -26.66 8.88 -13.07
CA ALA A 184 -25.99 10.11 -12.72
C ALA A 184 -24.59 9.85 -12.09
N MET A 185 -24.49 8.85 -11.22
CA MET A 185 -23.22 8.43 -10.61
C MET A 185 -22.25 7.87 -11.66
N THR A 186 -22.73 7.00 -12.56
CA THR A 186 -21.91 6.47 -13.65
C THR A 186 -21.41 7.58 -14.58
N ALA A 187 -22.27 8.53 -14.94
CA ALA A 187 -21.91 9.69 -15.77
C ALA A 187 -20.87 10.58 -15.06
N TYR A 188 -21.00 10.75 -13.75
CA TYR A 188 -20.05 11.54 -12.96
C TYR A 188 -18.66 10.93 -12.97
N PHE A 189 -18.50 9.62 -12.70
CA PHE A 189 -17.20 8.95 -12.71
C PHE A 189 -16.51 8.94 -14.07
N LYS A 190 -17.29 9.03 -15.16
CA LYS A 190 -16.74 9.11 -16.52
C LYS A 190 -16.29 10.51 -16.92
N ASN A 191 -17.01 11.55 -16.47
CA ASN A 191 -16.86 12.90 -17.04
C ASN A 191 -16.77 14.00 -15.99
N GLY A 192 -16.98 13.69 -14.71
CA GLY A 192 -16.95 14.65 -13.62
C GLY A 192 -15.53 14.93 -13.09
N ALA A 193 -15.44 15.90 -12.20
CA ALA A 193 -14.22 16.18 -11.47
C ALA A 193 -13.99 15.09 -10.41
N LEU A 194 -12.87 14.36 -10.52
CA LEU A 194 -12.54 13.31 -9.55
C LEU A 194 -11.98 13.88 -8.25
N ARG A 195 -11.26 15.01 -8.33
CA ARG A 195 -10.78 15.71 -7.15
C ARG A 195 -11.72 16.87 -6.81
N LEU A 196 -12.16 16.88 -5.56
CA LEU A 196 -13.06 17.88 -4.99
C LEU A 196 -12.33 18.65 -3.89
N GLU A 197 -12.48 19.98 -3.88
CA GLU A 197 -11.82 20.87 -2.92
C GLU A 197 -12.88 21.55 -2.04
N PHE A 198 -12.61 21.66 -0.75
CA PHE A 198 -13.47 22.26 0.28
C PHE A 198 -12.65 23.18 1.19
N PRO A 199 -12.03 24.26 0.67
CA PRO A 199 -11.03 25.05 1.39
C PRO A 199 -11.58 25.74 2.66
N GLU A 200 -12.90 25.93 2.76
CA GLU A 200 -13.60 26.47 3.94
C GLU A 200 -13.88 25.46 5.03
N ARG A 201 -13.62 24.17 4.80
CA ARG A 201 -13.79 23.12 5.81
C ARG A 201 -12.52 22.94 6.64
N GLU A 202 -12.68 22.53 7.91
CA GLU A 202 -11.57 22.45 8.87
C GLU A 202 -10.86 21.09 8.83
N SER A 203 -11.62 20.00 8.90
CA SER A 203 -11.06 18.65 9.04
C SER A 203 -10.65 18.05 7.70
N VAL A 204 -11.53 18.10 6.69
CA VAL A 204 -11.28 17.58 5.34
C VAL A 204 -11.45 18.70 4.32
N ARG A 205 -10.34 19.12 3.67
CA ARG A 205 -10.32 20.20 2.70
C ARG A 205 -10.33 19.73 1.25
N TRP A 206 -10.11 18.44 1.00
CA TRP A 206 -10.21 17.84 -0.33
C TRP A 206 -10.37 16.32 -0.24
N MET A 207 -10.94 15.76 -1.30
CA MET A 207 -10.96 14.32 -1.57
C MET A 207 -10.74 14.03 -3.04
N GLU A 208 -10.35 12.80 -3.36
CA GLU A 208 -10.20 12.32 -4.74
C GLU A 208 -10.90 10.97 -4.89
N PHE A 209 -11.80 10.87 -5.89
CA PHE A 209 -12.42 9.61 -6.29
C PHE A 209 -11.48 8.77 -7.14
N TYR A 210 -11.71 7.46 -7.18
CA TYR A 210 -11.11 6.64 -8.21
C TYR A 210 -11.64 7.03 -9.60
N PRO A 211 -10.78 6.98 -10.66
CA PRO A 211 -11.26 7.01 -12.04
C PRO A 211 -12.24 5.85 -12.31
N TYR A 212 -13.14 6.03 -13.29
CA TYR A 212 -14.17 5.04 -13.62
C TYR A 212 -13.65 3.60 -13.78
N LEU A 213 -12.51 3.44 -14.50
CA LEU A 213 -11.88 2.13 -14.73
C LEU A 213 -11.27 1.53 -13.45
N GLU A 214 -10.98 2.34 -12.45
CA GLU A 214 -10.36 1.92 -11.19
C GLU A 214 -11.37 1.71 -10.04
N LEU A 215 -12.67 1.97 -10.28
CA LEU A 215 -13.71 1.58 -9.34
C LEU A 215 -13.65 0.05 -9.14
N ARG A 216 -13.63 -0.40 -7.88
CA ARG A 216 -13.35 -1.80 -7.58
C ARG A 216 -14.15 -2.37 -6.44
N GLU A 217 -14.31 -3.70 -6.47
CA GLU A 217 -14.95 -4.43 -5.37
C GLU A 217 -14.17 -4.20 -4.07
N PHE A 218 -14.93 -3.95 -3.02
CA PHE A 218 -14.47 -3.95 -1.64
C PHE A 218 -15.33 -4.90 -0.81
N ARG A 219 -14.70 -5.75 -0.03
CA ARG A 219 -15.42 -6.69 0.83
C ARG A 219 -15.22 -6.33 2.28
N TRP A 220 -16.34 -6.07 2.98
CA TRP A 220 -16.33 -5.88 4.41
C TRP A 220 -17.28 -6.86 5.09
N LYS A 221 -16.73 -7.69 5.99
CA LYS A 221 -17.47 -8.77 6.71
C LYS A 221 -18.35 -9.56 5.71
N ARG A 222 -18.95 -9.96 5.12
CA ARG A 222 -19.76 -10.63 4.09
C ARG A 222 -20.50 -9.66 3.13
N LYS A 223 -20.23 -8.35 3.21
CA LYS A 223 -20.87 -7.38 2.32
C LYS A 223 -20.01 -7.17 1.08
N LYS A 224 -20.64 -7.17 -0.08
CA LYS A 224 -20.03 -6.80 -1.36
C LYS A 224 -20.34 -5.33 -1.61
N LEU A 225 -19.31 -4.51 -1.70
CA LEU A 225 -19.37 -3.06 -1.81
C LEU A 225 -18.49 -2.62 -2.98
N LEU A 226 -18.59 -1.36 -3.39
CA LEU A 226 -17.73 -0.76 -4.40
C LEU A 226 -16.96 0.38 -3.76
N SER A 227 -15.63 0.37 -3.86
CA SER A 227 -14.78 1.45 -3.37
C SER A 227 -14.84 2.62 -4.33
N LEU A 228 -15.07 3.83 -3.78
CA LEU A 228 -15.26 5.06 -4.54
C LEU A 228 -14.10 6.03 -4.41
N MET A 229 -13.46 6.10 -3.25
CA MET A 229 -12.48 7.11 -2.88
C MET A 229 -11.05 6.57 -2.97
N ALA A 230 -10.19 7.31 -3.66
CA ALA A 230 -8.77 7.02 -3.77
C ALA A 230 -7.97 7.64 -2.62
N LYS A 231 -8.26 8.89 -2.28
CA LYS A 231 -7.54 9.65 -1.24
C LYS A 231 -8.44 10.70 -0.60
N MET A 232 -8.09 11.09 0.61
CA MET A 232 -8.71 12.16 1.35
C MET A 232 -7.65 12.94 2.14
N ASP A 233 -7.90 14.23 2.39
CA ASP A 233 -7.01 15.10 3.17
C ASP A 233 -6.85 14.58 4.60
N ASN A 234 -5.61 14.42 5.06
CA ASN A 234 -5.19 14.06 6.42
C ASN A 234 -5.67 12.70 6.98
N TYR A 235 -6.55 11.99 6.29
CA TYR A 235 -7.19 10.78 6.82
C TYR A 235 -7.07 9.61 5.84
N SER A 236 -6.17 8.67 6.13
CA SER A 236 -5.94 7.47 5.31
C SER A 236 -6.80 6.28 5.73
N ASP A 237 -7.41 6.33 6.92
CA ASP A 237 -8.09 5.19 7.52
C ASP A 237 -9.57 5.09 7.15
N TYR A 238 -10.10 6.10 6.47
CA TYR A 238 -11.46 6.11 5.96
C TYR A 238 -11.56 5.61 4.53
N VAL A 239 -12.57 4.79 4.28
CA VAL A 239 -12.92 4.30 2.93
C VAL A 239 -14.36 4.67 2.61
N LEU A 240 -14.58 5.33 1.47
CA LEU A 240 -15.91 5.67 0.98
C LEU A 240 -16.42 4.58 0.04
N LEU A 241 -17.58 4.03 0.33
CA LEU A 241 -18.09 2.80 -0.26
C LEU A 241 -19.53 2.98 -0.78
N TRP A 242 -19.81 2.41 -1.95
CA TRP A 242 -21.20 2.28 -2.43
C TRP A 242 -21.76 0.91 -2.06
N SER A 243 -22.93 0.88 -1.45
CA SER A 243 -23.68 -0.33 -1.17
C SER A 243 -24.76 -0.57 -2.23
N PRO A 244 -24.66 -1.64 -3.05
CA PRO A 244 -25.66 -1.94 -4.06
C PRO A 244 -27.01 -2.40 -3.47
N ARG A 245 -27.01 -2.85 -2.21
CA ARG A 245 -28.20 -3.38 -1.53
C ARG A 245 -29.20 -2.28 -1.19
N ASP A 246 -28.74 -1.21 -0.59
CA ASP A 246 -29.54 -0.09 -0.09
C ASP A 246 -29.37 1.19 -0.93
N LYS A 247 -28.52 1.12 -1.97
CA LYS A 247 -28.25 2.21 -2.92
C LYS A 247 -27.85 3.50 -2.21
N ARG A 248 -26.89 3.37 -1.29
CA ARG A 248 -26.36 4.47 -0.47
C ARG A 248 -24.84 4.44 -0.43
N ILE A 249 -24.26 5.58 -0.16
CA ILE A 249 -22.87 5.71 0.22
C ILE A 249 -22.76 5.34 1.69
N TRP A 250 -21.73 4.60 2.01
CA TRP A 250 -21.29 4.21 3.34
C TRP A 250 -19.85 4.63 3.55
N TYR A 251 -19.44 4.80 4.79
CA TYR A 251 -18.04 4.88 5.12
C TYR A 251 -17.61 3.72 6.02
N LEU A 252 -16.33 3.44 5.97
CA LEU A 252 -15.65 2.53 6.86
C LEU A 252 -14.45 3.27 7.44
N ASP A 253 -14.43 3.42 8.77
CA ASP A 253 -13.21 3.70 9.51
C ASP A 253 -12.50 2.37 9.75
N THR A 254 -11.31 2.20 9.16
CA THR A 254 -10.57 0.94 9.23
C THR A 254 -9.81 0.77 10.53
N GLU A 255 -9.56 1.84 11.27
CA GLU A 255 -8.90 1.84 12.57
C GLU A 255 -9.89 1.44 13.68
N GLN A 256 -11.07 2.07 13.67
CA GLN A 256 -12.12 1.80 14.67
C GLN A 256 -13.03 0.63 14.27
N GLU A 257 -12.87 0.08 13.07
CA GLU A 257 -13.76 -0.94 12.47
C GLU A 257 -15.24 -0.50 12.39
N GLU A 258 -15.47 0.81 12.31
CA GLU A 258 -16.80 1.40 12.24
C GLU A 258 -17.29 1.46 10.80
N PHE A 259 -18.51 0.93 10.55
CA PHE A 259 -19.11 0.87 9.21
C PHE A 259 -20.53 1.44 9.24
N CYS A 260 -20.70 2.68 8.77
CA CYS A 260 -21.94 3.45 8.88
C CYS A 260 -22.48 3.94 7.55
N PRO A 261 -23.84 4.04 7.41
CA PRO A 261 -24.46 4.66 6.26
C PRO A 261 -24.24 6.17 6.29
N LEU A 262 -23.91 6.75 5.12
CA LEU A 262 -23.63 8.18 5.04
C LEU A 262 -24.78 8.93 4.34
N ALA A 263 -24.97 8.71 3.04
CA ALA A 263 -25.94 9.48 2.25
C ALA A 263 -26.40 8.73 0.98
N SER A 264 -27.44 9.23 0.29
CA SER A 264 -27.65 8.90 -1.12
C SER A 264 -26.54 9.54 -1.99
N TRP A 265 -26.39 9.06 -3.23
CA TRP A 265 -25.43 9.68 -4.16
C TRP A 265 -25.75 11.16 -4.40
N GLU A 266 -27.00 11.48 -4.62
CA GLU A 266 -27.49 12.83 -4.91
C GLU A 266 -27.20 13.79 -3.74
N ALA A 267 -27.49 13.34 -2.52
CA ALA A 267 -27.23 14.13 -1.33
C ALA A 267 -25.73 14.35 -1.10
N PHE A 268 -24.94 13.28 -1.23
CA PHE A 268 -23.49 13.34 -1.05
C PHE A 268 -22.84 14.31 -2.05
N ILE A 269 -23.15 14.19 -3.34
CA ILE A 269 -22.51 15.00 -4.37
C ILE A 269 -22.94 16.47 -4.35
N ALA A 270 -24.07 16.78 -3.69
CA ALA A 270 -24.52 18.16 -3.49
C ALA A 270 -23.66 18.93 -2.48
N ASP A 271 -23.17 18.29 -1.42
CA ASP A 271 -22.21 18.88 -0.45
C ASP A 271 -21.29 17.77 0.12
N PRO A 272 -20.29 17.31 -0.65
CA PRO A 272 -19.38 16.27 -0.18
C PRO A 272 -18.58 16.70 1.05
N GLY A 273 -18.23 18.01 1.12
CA GLY A 273 -17.49 18.58 2.23
C GLY A 273 -18.23 18.47 3.57
N PHE A 274 -19.55 18.67 3.57
CA PHE A 274 -20.38 18.46 4.75
C PHE A 274 -20.30 17.01 5.26
N TYR A 275 -20.53 16.04 4.35
CA TYR A 275 -20.55 14.63 4.74
C TYR A 275 -19.17 14.11 5.18
N LEU A 276 -18.10 14.53 4.52
CA LEU A 276 -16.75 14.07 4.87
C LEU A 276 -16.27 14.65 6.20
N ASN A 277 -16.56 15.92 6.48
CA ASN A 277 -16.21 16.52 7.76
C ASN A 277 -17.04 15.92 8.90
N GLY A 278 -18.35 15.80 8.75
CA GLY A 278 -19.20 15.17 9.75
C GLY A 278 -18.85 13.69 10.02
N MET A 279 -18.39 12.96 8.99
CA MET A 279 -17.87 11.60 9.13
C MET A 279 -16.63 11.56 10.04
N VAL A 280 -15.66 12.43 9.82
CA VAL A 280 -14.42 12.51 10.60
C VAL A 280 -14.68 13.04 12.01
N ASP A 281 -15.64 13.95 12.15
CA ASP A 281 -16.03 14.55 13.43
C ASP A 281 -16.98 13.62 14.25
N GLY A 282 -17.33 12.44 13.70
CA GLY A 282 -18.14 11.42 14.39
C GLY A 282 -19.65 11.73 14.42
N GLU A 283 -20.14 12.66 13.58
CA GLU A 283 -21.55 13.07 13.57
C GLU A 283 -22.51 11.99 13.03
N PHE A 284 -21.99 10.99 12.32
CA PHE A 284 -22.76 9.90 11.71
C PHE A 284 -22.53 8.55 12.38
N SER A 285 -21.75 8.51 13.46
CA SER A 285 -21.55 7.32 14.30
C SER A 285 -22.79 7.03 15.12
N GLU A 286 -23.21 5.75 15.24
CA GLU A 286 -24.35 5.30 16.07
C GLU A 286 -23.91 4.94 17.49
#